data_73cc65eda6e6d24b024ac8dab8584395
#
_entry.id   73cc65eda6e6d24b024ac8dab8584395
#
_cell.length_a   1.000
_cell.length_b   1.000
_cell.length_c   1.000
_cell.angle_alpha   90.00
_cell.angle_beta   90.00
_cell.angle_gamma   90.00
#
_symmetry.space_group_name_H-M   'P 1'
#
loop_
_entity.id
_entity.type
_entity.pdbx_description
1 polymer ?
#
loop_
_entity_poly.entity_id
_entity_poly.type
_entity_poly.pdbx_seq_one_letter_code
_entity_poly.pdbx_strand_id
1 'polypeptide(L)'
;MGRNEALARIDDYFLKGAFEADLARRVAFKTESNLEGCEDALQGYLADELVPYLSSMDFDCSIHPNPRSDAGPILVARRQEDDSLPTVMTYGHGDVV
;
A
#
# COMPACT_ATOMS: atom_id res chain seq x y z
N MET A 1 -20.21 6.21 7.23
CA MET A 1 -19.87 4.94 7.93
C MET A 1 -19.58 5.25 9.39
N GLY A 2 -20.32 4.63 10.30
CA GLY A 2 -20.07 4.78 11.72
C GLY A 2 -18.94 3.88 12.22
N ARG A 3 -18.47 4.17 13.44
CA ARG A 3 -17.39 3.40 14.09
C ARG A 3 -17.71 1.89 14.18
N ASN A 4 -18.94 1.56 14.60
CA ASN A 4 -19.34 0.16 14.75
C ASN A 4 -19.38 -0.59 13.43
N GLU A 5 -19.82 0.07 12.36
CA GLU A 5 -19.79 -0.51 11.02
C GLU A 5 -18.36 -0.73 10.54
N ALA A 6 -17.46 0.20 10.79
CA ALA A 6 -16.05 0.05 10.45
C ALA A 6 -15.41 -1.13 11.20
N LEU A 7 -15.70 -1.27 12.49
CA LEU A 7 -15.20 -2.40 13.28
C LEU A 7 -15.75 -3.75 12.76
N ALA A 8 -17.03 -3.80 12.44
CA ALA A 8 -17.63 -5.02 11.87
C ALA A 8 -17.01 -5.42 10.54
N ARG A 9 -16.69 -4.45 9.68
CA ARG A 9 -16.00 -4.72 8.40
C ARG A 9 -14.57 -5.24 8.62
N ILE A 10 -13.85 -4.70 9.60
CA ILE A 10 -12.52 -5.18 9.94
C ILE A 10 -12.56 -6.62 10.47
N ASP A 11 -13.51 -6.92 11.35
CA ASP A 11 -13.70 -8.27 11.86
C ASP A 11 -14.01 -9.25 10.73
N ASP A 12 -14.91 -8.91 9.84
CA ASP A 12 -15.25 -9.72 8.66
C ASP A 12 -14.03 -9.95 7.75
N TYR A 13 -13.29 -8.90 7.46
CA TYR A 13 -12.09 -8.97 6.64
C TYR A 13 -11.05 -9.92 7.23
N PHE A 14 -10.86 -9.88 8.53
CA PHE A 14 -9.93 -10.77 9.24
C PHE A 14 -10.47 -12.21 9.34
N LEU A 15 -11.71 -12.38 9.85
CA LEU A 15 -12.25 -13.69 10.17
C LEU A 15 -12.62 -14.52 8.93
N LYS A 16 -12.95 -13.88 7.82
CA LYS A 16 -13.31 -14.57 6.56
C LYS A 16 -12.10 -14.89 5.66
N GLY A 17 -10.90 -14.62 6.12
CA GLY A 17 -9.66 -14.99 5.44
C GLY A 17 -9.14 -14.00 4.39
N ALA A 18 -9.82 -12.89 4.18
CA ALA A 18 -9.39 -11.88 3.20
C ALA A 18 -8.08 -11.21 3.61
N PHE A 19 -7.90 -10.94 4.91
CA PHE A 19 -6.64 -10.39 5.44
C PHE A 19 -5.46 -11.33 5.16
N GLU A 20 -5.62 -12.61 5.45
CA GLU A 20 -4.58 -13.61 5.21
C GLU A 20 -4.24 -13.74 3.73
N ALA A 21 -5.25 -13.73 2.87
CA ALA A 21 -5.06 -13.81 1.42
C ALA A 21 -4.31 -12.58 0.89
N ASP A 22 -4.67 -11.38 1.34
CA ASP A 22 -3.99 -10.15 0.96
C ASP A 22 -2.54 -10.13 1.45
N LEU A 23 -2.31 -10.55 2.69
CA LEU A 23 -0.97 -10.64 3.26
C LEU A 23 -0.09 -11.64 2.50
N ALA A 24 -0.61 -12.82 2.19
CA ALA A 24 0.11 -13.84 1.43
C ALA A 24 0.53 -13.33 0.05
N ARG A 25 -0.36 -12.63 -0.64
CA ARG A 25 -0.07 -12.05 -1.95
C ARG A 25 1.03 -10.99 -1.86
N ARG A 26 1.01 -10.15 -0.83
CA ARG A 26 2.01 -9.10 -0.61
C ARG A 26 3.37 -9.67 -0.22
N VAL A 27 3.40 -10.64 0.67
CA VAL A 27 4.63 -11.30 1.10
C VAL A 27 5.30 -12.09 -0.04
N ALA A 28 4.55 -12.47 -1.06
CA ALA A 28 5.11 -13.15 -2.22
C ALA A 28 6.03 -12.28 -3.07
N PHE A 29 5.91 -10.95 -2.99
CA PHE A 29 6.87 -10.03 -3.61
C PHE A 29 8.19 -10.05 -2.84
N LYS A 30 9.30 -10.19 -3.56
CA LYS A 30 10.64 -10.28 -2.97
C LYS A 30 11.24 -8.89 -2.75
N THR A 31 10.72 -8.21 -1.74
CA THR A 31 11.03 -6.80 -1.44
C THR A 31 12.15 -6.62 -0.41
N GLU A 32 13.06 -7.58 -0.29
CA GLU A 32 14.25 -7.46 0.55
C GLU A 32 15.21 -6.41 -0.04
N SER A 33 15.11 -5.19 0.45
CA SER A 33 15.81 -4.02 -0.12
C SER A 33 17.31 -4.04 0.08
N ASN A 34 17.82 -4.91 0.97
CA ASN A 34 19.25 -5.10 1.19
C ASN A 34 19.89 -6.11 0.23
N LEU A 35 19.11 -6.74 -0.64
CA LEU A 35 19.62 -7.69 -1.63
C LEU A 35 19.87 -7.01 -2.97
N GLU A 36 20.95 -7.40 -3.61
CA GLU A 36 21.26 -6.96 -4.96
C GLU A 36 20.21 -7.49 -5.95
N GLY A 37 19.78 -6.66 -6.91
CA GLY A 37 18.80 -7.06 -7.92
C GLY A 37 17.34 -6.97 -7.47
N CYS A 38 17.06 -6.29 -6.35
CA CYS A 38 15.69 -6.16 -5.82
C CYS A 38 14.85 -5.08 -6.52
N GLU A 39 15.41 -4.26 -7.39
CA GLU A 39 14.78 -3.06 -7.94
C GLU A 39 13.45 -3.35 -8.65
N ASP A 40 13.41 -4.39 -9.48
CA ASP A 40 12.18 -4.78 -10.19
C ASP A 40 11.09 -5.25 -9.24
N ALA A 41 11.47 -5.98 -8.18
CA ALA A 41 10.50 -6.43 -7.17
C ALA A 41 9.95 -5.27 -6.35
N LEU A 42 10.77 -4.28 -5.99
CA LEU A 42 10.33 -3.08 -5.29
C LEU A 42 9.35 -2.26 -6.15
N GLN A 43 9.69 -2.05 -7.42
CA GLN A 43 8.83 -1.37 -8.38
C GLN A 43 7.52 -2.16 -8.59
N GLY A 44 7.61 -3.46 -8.81
CA GLY A 44 6.45 -4.33 -9.04
C GLY A 44 5.51 -4.39 -7.85
N TYR A 45 6.03 -4.42 -6.63
CA TYR A 45 5.20 -4.38 -5.43
C TYR A 45 4.32 -3.13 -5.38
N LEU A 46 4.88 -1.97 -5.68
CA LEU A 46 4.11 -0.74 -5.73
C LEU A 46 3.12 -0.72 -6.90
N ALA A 47 3.59 -1.03 -8.11
CA ALA A 47 2.81 -0.90 -9.34
C ALA A 47 1.73 -1.98 -9.49
N ASP A 48 2.03 -3.22 -9.13
CA ASP A 48 1.17 -4.38 -9.42
C ASP A 48 0.32 -4.80 -8.23
N GLU A 49 0.72 -4.46 -7.00
CA GLU A 49 -0.03 -4.81 -5.80
C GLU A 49 -0.69 -3.59 -5.14
N LEU A 50 0.09 -2.56 -4.79
CA LEU A 50 -0.46 -1.44 -4.00
C LEU A 50 -1.29 -0.47 -4.84
N VAL A 51 -0.87 -0.14 -6.05
CA VAL A 51 -1.63 0.79 -6.91
C VAL A 51 -3.02 0.24 -7.23
N PRO A 52 -3.20 -1.01 -7.71
CA PRO A 52 -4.53 -1.55 -7.95
C PRO A 52 -5.40 -1.59 -6.69
N TYR A 53 -4.83 -1.97 -5.56
CA TYR A 53 -5.55 -2.05 -4.30
C TYR A 53 -6.04 -0.68 -3.83
N LEU A 54 -5.16 0.32 -3.82
CA LEU A 54 -5.52 1.67 -3.40
C LEU A 54 -6.46 2.35 -4.41
N SER A 55 -6.26 2.11 -5.70
CA SER A 55 -7.15 2.66 -6.74
C SER A 55 -8.57 2.10 -6.62
N SER A 56 -8.72 0.86 -6.17
CA SER A 56 -10.05 0.27 -5.90
C SER A 56 -10.79 0.96 -4.76
N MET A 57 -10.09 1.73 -3.94
CA MET A 57 -10.64 2.53 -2.84
C MET A 57 -10.67 4.03 -3.17
N ASP A 58 -10.65 4.38 -4.44
CA ASP A 58 -10.70 5.76 -4.96
C ASP A 58 -9.48 6.63 -4.58
N PHE A 59 -8.32 6.00 -4.33
CA PHE A 59 -7.08 6.76 -4.23
C PHE A 59 -6.49 7.04 -5.60
N ASP A 60 -6.04 8.26 -5.79
CA ASP A 60 -5.22 8.66 -6.93
C ASP A 60 -3.76 8.37 -6.60
N CYS A 61 -3.14 7.48 -7.38
CA CYS A 61 -1.82 6.93 -7.09
C CYS A 61 -0.78 7.41 -8.11
N SER A 62 0.41 7.74 -7.63
CA SER A 62 1.57 8.04 -8.47
C SER A 62 2.84 7.45 -7.88
N ILE A 63 3.70 6.89 -8.73
CA ILE A 63 4.99 6.34 -8.35
C ILE A 63 6.08 7.28 -8.79
N HIS A 64 6.97 7.64 -7.88
CA HIS A 64 8.05 8.58 -8.09
C HIS A 64 9.41 7.91 -7.87
N PRO A 65 10.44 8.26 -8.66
CA PRO A 65 11.78 7.84 -8.33
C PRO A 65 12.23 8.46 -7.01
N ASN A 66 13.03 7.72 -6.26
CA ASN A 66 13.61 8.24 -5.02
C ASN A 66 14.68 9.29 -5.37
N PRO A 67 14.74 10.44 -4.67
CA PRO A 67 15.84 11.39 -4.83
C PRO A 67 17.21 10.79 -4.54
N ARG A 68 17.26 9.77 -3.69
CA ARG A 68 18.47 8.96 -3.48
C ARG A 68 18.54 7.89 -4.55
N SER A 69 19.67 7.81 -5.24
CA SER A 69 19.89 6.83 -6.31
C SER A 69 20.00 5.38 -5.82
N ASP A 70 20.28 5.20 -4.51
CA ASP A 70 20.45 3.89 -3.87
C ASP A 70 19.19 3.39 -3.13
N ALA A 71 18.07 4.07 -3.30
CA ALA A 71 16.81 3.75 -2.61
C ALA A 71 15.70 3.46 -3.61
N GLY A 72 14.73 2.65 -3.16
CA GLY A 72 13.59 2.23 -3.97
C GLY A 72 12.59 3.36 -4.26
N PRO A 73 11.65 3.14 -5.17
CA PRO A 73 10.66 4.14 -5.56
C PRO A 73 9.70 4.48 -4.43
N ILE A 74 9.01 5.61 -4.58
CA ILE A 74 8.05 6.12 -3.61
C ILE A 74 6.67 6.13 -4.26
N LEU A 75 5.68 5.52 -3.60
CA LEU A 75 4.28 5.61 -3.96
C LEU A 75 3.61 6.71 -3.15
N VAL A 76 2.95 7.64 -3.84
CA VAL A 76 2.08 8.63 -3.22
C VAL A 76 0.64 8.31 -3.62
N ALA A 77 -0.22 8.12 -2.64
CA ALA A 77 -1.64 7.89 -2.85
C ALA A 77 -2.45 8.96 -2.14
N ARG A 78 -3.37 9.58 -2.85
CA ARG A 78 -4.18 10.67 -2.34
C ARG A 78 -5.65 10.38 -2.59
N ARG A 79 -6.47 10.58 -1.56
CA ARG A 79 -7.92 10.57 -1.67
C ARG A 79 -8.46 11.85 -1.04
N GLN A 80 -9.25 12.58 -1.81
CA GLN A 80 -9.90 13.80 -1.35
C GLN A 80 -11.41 13.61 -1.44
N GLU A 81 -12.10 13.74 -0.32
CA GLU A 81 -13.54 13.60 -0.24
C GLU A 81 -14.25 14.95 -0.17
N ASP A 82 -13.73 15.88 0.62
CA ASP A 82 -14.31 17.19 0.85
C ASP A 82 -13.23 18.17 1.29
N ASP A 83 -13.20 19.36 0.66
CA ASP A 83 -12.19 20.38 0.95
C ASP A 83 -12.29 20.94 2.37
N SER A 84 -13.46 20.80 3.02
CA SER A 84 -13.67 21.27 4.38
C SER A 84 -13.14 20.31 5.45
N LEU A 85 -12.80 19.07 5.08
CA LEU A 85 -12.30 18.07 6.01
C LEU A 85 -10.78 18.18 6.20
N PRO A 86 -10.27 17.86 7.40
CA PRO A 86 -8.84 17.83 7.62
C PRO A 86 -8.17 16.73 6.80
N THR A 87 -6.92 16.98 6.40
CA THR A 87 -6.10 15.98 5.72
C THR A 87 -5.33 15.15 6.75
N VAL A 88 -5.42 13.83 6.62
CA VAL A 88 -4.64 12.87 7.41
C VAL A 88 -3.57 12.27 6.52
N MET A 89 -2.32 12.35 6.94
CA MET A 89 -1.18 11.75 6.25
C MET A 89 -0.70 10.52 7.02
N THR A 90 -0.52 9.42 6.33
CA THR A 90 0.09 8.20 6.88
C THR A 90 1.34 7.85 6.10
N TYR A 91 2.21 7.09 6.72
CA TYR A 91 3.44 6.62 6.13
C TYR A 91 3.65 5.13 6.43
N GLY A 92 4.19 4.42 5.48
CA GLY A 92 4.63 3.05 5.65
C GLY A 92 5.71 2.71 4.64
N HIS A 93 6.54 1.71 4.94
CA HIS A 93 7.51 1.19 3.98
C HIS A 93 7.06 -0.15 3.43
N GLY A 94 7.33 -0.40 2.15
CA GLY A 94 6.95 -1.63 1.46
C GLY A 94 8.07 -2.66 1.37
N ASP A 95 9.29 -2.27 1.72
CA ASP A 95 10.43 -3.18 1.71
C ASP A 95 10.56 -3.95 3.03
N VAL A 96 11.27 -5.05 2.96
CA VAL A 96 11.69 -5.84 4.12
C VAL A 96 13.20 -6.01 4.11
N VAL A 97 13.78 -6.36 5.23
CA VAL A 97 15.22 -6.61 5.40
C VAL A 97 15.51 -8.06 5.76
#